data_7ed5d915965054b6166aa7fd57aa9b58
#
_entry.id   7ed5d915965054b6166aa7fd57aa9b58
#
_cell.length_a   1.000
_cell.length_b   1.000
_cell.length_c   1.000
_cell.angle_alpha   90.00
_cell.angle_beta   90.00
_cell.angle_gamma   90.00
#
_symmetry.space_group_name_H-M   'P 1'
#
loop_
_entity.id
_entity.type
_entity.pdbx_description
1 polymer ?
#
loop_
_entity_poly.entity_id
_entity_poly.type
_entity_poly.pdbx_seq_one_letter_code
_entity_poly.pdbx_strand_id
1 'polypeptide(L)'
;AVDGLLELGLPTVVVGGGGYNPWTVTRYWAGLWGRISGHAIPDELPQPAVELLQGMECDLVDEEDIDVCWYNTLADSPNAGTVRDSVRSLADSIEGNSL
;
A
#
# COMPACT_ATOMS: atom_id res chain seq x y z
N ALA A 1 8.19 -0.39 -5.63
CA ALA A 1 9.28 0.28 -4.89
C ALA A 1 9.96 -0.67 -3.90
N VAL A 2 9.22 -1.34 -3.02
CA VAL A 2 9.79 -2.25 -2.00
C VAL A 2 10.62 -3.38 -2.61
N ASP A 3 10.13 -4.02 -3.65
CA ASP A 3 10.85 -5.10 -4.33
C ASP A 3 12.19 -4.64 -4.90
N GLY A 4 12.23 -3.45 -5.51
CA GLY A 4 13.47 -2.89 -6.02
C GLY A 4 14.53 -2.65 -4.93
N LEU A 5 14.11 -2.27 -3.73
CA LEU A 5 15.01 -2.11 -2.59
C LEU A 5 15.51 -3.46 -2.06
N LEU A 6 14.63 -4.46 -1.98
CA LEU A 6 15.00 -5.81 -1.54
C LEU A 6 15.94 -6.52 -2.52
N GLU A 7 15.81 -6.28 -3.82
CA GLU A 7 16.67 -6.83 -4.87
C GLU A 7 18.13 -6.35 -4.78
N LEU A 8 18.39 -5.25 -4.07
CA LEU A 8 19.77 -4.79 -3.82
C LEU A 8 20.57 -5.75 -2.93
N GLY A 9 19.92 -6.67 -2.22
CA GLY A 9 20.58 -7.66 -1.37
C GLY A 9 21.31 -7.07 -0.17
N LEU A 10 21.01 -5.85 0.23
CA LEU A 10 21.59 -5.16 1.38
C LEU A 10 20.83 -5.48 2.67
N PRO A 11 21.50 -5.52 3.83
CA PRO A 11 20.81 -5.57 5.12
C PRO A 11 19.85 -4.38 5.24
N THR A 12 18.57 -4.66 5.51
CA THR A 12 17.50 -3.66 5.46
C THR A 12 16.66 -3.71 6.73
N VAL A 13 16.40 -2.56 7.33
CA VAL A 13 15.46 -2.38 8.42
C VAL A 13 14.31 -1.52 7.91
N VAL A 14 13.09 -1.99 8.13
CA VAL A 14 11.88 -1.26 7.74
C VAL A 14 11.20 -0.75 9.01
N VAL A 15 10.96 0.55 9.05
CA VAL A 15 10.27 1.21 10.16
C VAL A 15 9.00 1.87 9.67
N GLY A 16 7.98 1.89 10.53
CA GLY A 16 6.71 2.53 10.23
C GLY A 16 6.69 4.00 10.63
N GLY A 17 5.81 4.74 9.98
CA GLY A 17 5.55 6.11 10.34
C GLY A 17 4.50 6.74 9.42
N GLY A 18 3.67 7.62 9.99
CA GLY A 18 2.58 8.26 9.25
C GLY A 18 1.39 7.33 8.94
N GLY A 19 0.39 7.89 8.28
CA GLY A 19 -0.79 7.14 7.88
C GLY A 19 -1.70 6.76 9.05
N TYR A 20 -2.76 7.54 9.28
CA TYR A 20 -3.64 7.36 10.44
C TYR A 20 -5.06 6.90 10.06
N ASN A 21 -5.24 6.49 8.81
CA ASN A 21 -6.44 5.80 8.39
C ASN A 21 -6.29 4.31 8.75
N PRO A 22 -7.11 3.77 9.70
CA PRO A 22 -6.89 2.45 10.24
C PRO A 22 -7.05 1.33 9.21
N TRP A 23 -7.92 1.50 8.22
CA TRP A 23 -8.10 0.50 7.16
C TRP A 23 -6.88 0.46 6.22
N THR A 24 -6.45 1.61 5.72
CA THR A 24 -5.35 1.68 4.76
C THR A 24 -4.01 1.35 5.40
N VAL A 25 -3.75 1.81 6.62
CA VAL A 25 -2.50 1.51 7.33
C VAL A 25 -2.38 0.03 7.69
N THR A 26 -3.46 -0.59 8.16
CA THR A 26 -3.47 -2.01 8.49
C THR A 26 -3.22 -2.87 7.25
N ARG A 27 -3.89 -2.57 6.15
CA ARG A 27 -3.70 -3.25 4.85
C ARG A 27 -2.28 -3.07 4.32
N TYR A 28 -1.77 -1.85 4.38
CA TYR A 28 -0.41 -1.54 3.94
C TYR A 28 0.65 -2.34 4.73
N TRP A 29 0.55 -2.34 6.05
CA TRP A 29 1.49 -3.07 6.90
C TRP A 29 1.40 -4.59 6.70
N ALA A 30 0.20 -5.13 6.58
CA ALA A 30 0.02 -6.55 6.29
C ALA A 30 0.62 -6.94 4.94
N GLY A 31 0.36 -6.15 3.90
CA GLY A 31 0.92 -6.35 2.57
C GLY A 31 2.45 -6.23 2.54
N LEU A 32 2.99 -5.24 3.22
CA LEU A 32 4.44 -5.03 3.35
C LEU A 32 5.11 -6.21 4.08
N TRP A 33 4.52 -6.65 5.19
CA TRP A 33 5.01 -7.83 5.91
C TRP A 33 5.00 -9.09 5.05
N GLY A 34 3.89 -9.34 4.34
CA GLY A 34 3.79 -10.46 3.41
C GLY A 34 4.90 -10.42 2.36
N ARG A 35 5.18 -9.25 1.80
CA ARG A 35 6.22 -9.07 0.79
C ARG A 35 7.62 -9.31 1.33
N ILE A 36 7.95 -8.73 2.49
CA ILE A 36 9.27 -8.87 3.12
C ILE A 36 9.53 -10.30 3.57
N SER A 37 8.51 -10.98 4.10
CA SER A 37 8.61 -12.36 4.60
C SER A 37 8.49 -13.43 3.52
N GLY A 38 8.26 -13.05 2.27
CA GLY A 38 8.14 -13.99 1.15
C GLY A 38 6.83 -14.77 1.09
N HIS A 39 5.79 -14.28 1.75
CA HIS A 39 4.46 -14.87 1.70
C HIS A 39 3.68 -14.38 0.48
N ALA A 40 2.89 -15.27 -0.11
CA ALA A 40 1.92 -14.88 -1.13
C ALA A 40 0.80 -14.05 -0.49
N ILE A 41 0.48 -12.92 -1.12
CA ILE A 41 -0.64 -12.08 -0.72
C ILE A 41 -1.87 -12.57 -1.49
N PRO A 42 -2.94 -13.00 -0.83
CA PRO A 42 -4.16 -13.45 -1.51
C PRO A 42 -4.87 -12.26 -2.18
N ASP A 43 -5.57 -12.54 -3.28
CA ASP A 43 -6.39 -11.54 -3.97
C ASP A 43 -7.56 -11.07 -3.11
N GLU A 44 -8.11 -11.98 -2.31
CA GLU A 44 -9.20 -11.70 -1.37
C GLU A 44 -8.76 -11.98 0.06
N LEU A 45 -9.19 -11.12 0.99
CA LEU A 45 -8.95 -11.33 2.40
C LEU A 45 -9.83 -12.45 2.96
N PRO A 46 -9.33 -13.23 3.94
CA PRO A 46 -10.15 -14.22 4.63
C PRO A 46 -11.31 -13.56 5.39
N GLN A 47 -12.44 -14.25 5.47
CA GLN A 47 -13.67 -13.71 6.06
C GLN A 47 -13.50 -13.09 7.47
N PRO A 48 -12.73 -13.68 8.39
CA PRO A 48 -12.50 -13.04 9.69
C PRO A 48 -11.81 -11.68 9.62
N ALA A 49 -10.92 -11.47 8.63
CA ALA A 49 -10.27 -10.18 8.41
C ALA A 49 -11.26 -9.15 7.83
N VAL A 50 -12.11 -9.58 6.91
CA VAL A 50 -13.18 -8.73 6.34
C VAL A 50 -14.12 -8.25 7.46
N GLU A 51 -14.58 -9.14 8.31
CA GLU A 51 -15.46 -8.81 9.44
C GLU A 51 -14.80 -7.83 10.41
N LEU A 52 -13.53 -8.03 10.71
CA LEU A 52 -12.77 -7.11 11.56
C LEU A 52 -12.70 -5.71 10.94
N LEU A 53 -12.35 -5.61 9.67
CA LEU A 53 -12.22 -4.33 8.96
C LEU A 53 -13.58 -3.61 8.83
N GLN A 54 -14.66 -4.36 8.59
CA GLN A 54 -16.00 -3.80 8.53
C GLN A 54 -16.51 -3.30 9.89
N GLY A 55 -16.04 -3.88 10.98
CA GLY A 55 -16.40 -3.48 12.34
C GLY A 55 -15.56 -2.33 12.91
N MET A 56 -14.55 -1.86 12.18
CA MET A 56 -13.72 -0.73 12.62
C MET A 56 -14.43 0.60 12.43
N GLU A 57 -14.21 1.52 13.36
CA GLU A 57 -14.70 2.89 13.31
C GLU A 57 -13.53 3.86 13.48
N CYS A 58 -13.61 5.02 12.83
CA CYS A 58 -12.59 6.06 12.96
C CYS A 58 -13.20 7.44 12.74
N ASP A 59 -13.06 8.30 13.73
CA ASP A 59 -13.58 9.68 13.68
C ASP A 59 -12.84 10.59 12.66
N LEU A 60 -11.72 10.13 12.13
CA LEU A 60 -10.91 10.88 11.16
C LEU A 60 -11.27 10.57 9.69
N VAL A 61 -12.18 9.63 9.46
CA VAL A 61 -12.58 9.19 8.12
C VAL A 61 -14.10 9.19 8.06
N ASP A 62 -14.66 9.99 7.16
CA ASP A 62 -16.09 10.00 6.94
C ASP A 62 -16.54 8.69 6.27
N GLU A 63 -17.71 8.16 6.64
CA GLU A 63 -18.22 6.89 6.12
C GLU A 63 -18.32 6.87 4.59
N GLU A 64 -18.62 8.03 3.98
CA GLU A 64 -18.73 8.20 2.53
C GLU A 64 -17.38 8.14 1.80
N ASP A 65 -16.27 8.33 2.52
CA ASP A 65 -14.91 8.27 1.99
C ASP A 65 -14.30 6.87 2.07
N ILE A 66 -14.99 5.92 2.70
CA ILE A 66 -14.52 4.55 2.82
C ILE A 66 -14.70 3.81 1.50
N ASP A 67 -13.60 3.40 0.91
CA ASP A 67 -13.64 2.54 -0.28
C ASP A 67 -13.94 1.09 0.12
N VAL A 68 -14.94 0.51 -0.54
CA VAL A 68 -15.37 -0.89 -0.28
C VAL A 68 -14.22 -1.89 -0.44
N CYS A 69 -13.27 -1.63 -1.33
CA CYS A 69 -12.10 -2.49 -1.51
C CYS A 69 -11.22 -2.60 -0.25
N TRP A 70 -11.30 -1.62 0.65
CA TRP A 70 -10.54 -1.65 1.90
C TRP A 70 -10.93 -2.79 2.84
N TYR A 71 -12.14 -3.33 2.68
CA TYR A 71 -12.60 -4.48 3.46
C TYR A 71 -12.19 -5.84 2.90
N ASN A 72 -11.96 -5.92 1.59
CA ASN A 72 -11.95 -7.18 0.87
C ASN A 72 -10.58 -7.61 0.34
N THR A 73 -9.68 -6.66 0.08
CA THR A 73 -8.41 -6.95 -0.56
C THR A 73 -7.27 -6.08 -0.03
N LEU A 74 -6.03 -6.56 -0.13
CA LEU A 74 -4.83 -5.75 0.10
C LEU A 74 -4.35 -5.04 -1.18
N ALA A 75 -4.91 -5.39 -2.34
CA ALA A 75 -4.55 -4.81 -3.62
C ALA A 75 -5.53 -3.69 -4.00
N ASP A 76 -5.00 -2.50 -4.27
CA ASP A 76 -5.78 -1.40 -4.80
C ASP A 76 -5.69 -1.39 -6.33
N SER A 77 -6.80 -1.07 -6.98
CA SER A 77 -6.79 -0.80 -8.41
C SER A 77 -6.04 0.49 -8.69
N PRO A 78 -5.22 0.54 -9.76
CA PRO A 78 -4.60 1.79 -10.15
C PRO A 78 -5.64 2.88 -10.41
N ASN A 79 -5.37 4.09 -9.95
CA ASN A 79 -6.22 5.22 -10.26
C ASN A 79 -6.24 5.48 -11.77
N ALA A 80 -7.44 5.66 -12.31
CA ALA A 80 -7.59 6.07 -13.70
C ALA A 80 -7.11 7.51 -13.88
N GLY A 81 -6.47 7.78 -15.00
CA GLY A 81 -6.01 9.13 -15.35
C GLY A 81 -4.64 9.15 -16.02
N THR A 82 -4.31 10.31 -16.56
CA THR A 82 -3.01 10.56 -17.17
C THR A 82 -2.04 11.14 -16.14
N VAL A 83 -0.83 10.62 -16.12
CA VAL A 83 0.26 11.22 -15.33
C VAL A 83 0.60 12.57 -15.93
N ARG A 84 0.66 13.62 -15.12
CA ARG A 84 1.05 14.96 -15.57
C ARG A 84 2.46 14.94 -16.16
N ASP A 85 2.68 15.66 -17.25
CA ASP A 85 3.97 15.71 -17.93
C ASP A 85 5.10 16.18 -17.00
N SER A 86 4.81 17.11 -16.10
CA SER A 86 5.79 17.58 -15.10
C SER A 86 6.27 16.45 -14.16
N VAL A 87 5.38 15.55 -13.77
CA VAL A 87 5.73 14.40 -12.94
C VAL A 87 6.55 13.39 -13.74
N ARG A 88 6.17 13.13 -14.98
CA ARG A 88 6.90 12.24 -15.88
C ARG A 88 8.30 12.75 -16.14
N SER A 89 8.44 14.04 -16.49
CA SER A 89 9.74 14.68 -16.73
C SER A 89 10.65 14.64 -15.49
N LEU A 90 10.06 14.81 -14.31
CA LEU A 90 10.81 14.69 -13.05
C LEU A 90 11.31 13.26 -12.83
N ALA A 91 10.47 12.25 -13.03
CA ALA A 91 10.86 10.86 -12.93
C ALA A 91 12.00 10.51 -13.89
N ASP A 92 11.87 10.91 -15.15
CA ASP A 92 12.90 10.70 -16.18
C ASP A 92 14.24 11.37 -15.79
N SER A 93 14.18 12.56 -15.19
CA SER A 93 15.39 13.27 -14.75
C SER A 93 16.07 12.54 -13.57
N ILE A 94 15.31 11.94 -12.68
CA ILE A 94 15.84 11.16 -11.56
C ILE A 94 16.50 9.87 -12.07
N GLU A 95 15.85 9.15 -12.98
CA GLU A 95 16.42 7.95 -13.60
C GLU A 95 17.69 8.27 -14.40
N GLY A 96 17.70 9.36 -15.15
CA GLY A 96 18.87 9.80 -15.92
C GLY A 96 20.07 10.20 -15.06
N ASN A 97 19.85 10.54 -13.77
CA ASN A 97 20.90 10.90 -12.81
C ASN A 97 21.24 9.76 -11.83
N SER A 98 20.58 8.62 -11.92
CA SER A 98 20.91 7.46 -11.09
C SER A 98 22.24 6.83 -11.53
N LEU A 99 23.04 6.51 -10.57
CA LEU A 99 24.36 5.92 -10.75
C LEU A 99 24.28 4.45 -11.18
#